data_8893ad8108856b4d9c687047a09586e3
#
_entry.id   8893ad8108856b4d9c687047a09586e3
#
_cell.length_a   1.000
_cell.length_b   1.000
_cell.length_c   1.000
_cell.angle_alpha   90.00
_cell.angle_beta   90.00
_cell.angle_gamma   90.00
#
_symmetry.space_group_name_H-M   'P 1'
#
loop_
_entity.id
_entity.type
_entity.pdbx_description
1 polymer ?
#
loop_
_entity_poly.entity_id
_entity_poly.type
_entity_poly.pdbx_seq_one_letter_code
_entity_poly.pdbx_strand_id
1 'polypeptide(L)'
;MSKKLAIAMFGQKRLSREGGVEIVVKELCTRMAQNGCDVTCYNRAGHHVSGAEYDDAGKTEYEGIRQKSVPTIERRGLAAVSSSFFAALSSAFGKYDVVHIHAEGPAFFTWLPKMFGKRVVVTVHGIDWQREKWQSGLGSKFIHQGEKNAAKYADEVIVLSKGVQDYFKETYGRKTHFIPNGVNRPQIREAKLISEQFGLEKDSYILFLGRLVPEKGIRYLVEAFKNIKTDKKLVIAGGSSDTDSFMEELKELAKGDDRILFTGFVQGAMLDELYSNAYIYTLPSDLEGMPLSLLEAMSYGNCCLVSDIPECAEVVEDNIKENWSTKNSMVMNCRHAHSFPC
;
A
#
# COMPACT_ATOMS: atom_id res chain seq x y z
N MET A 1 9.00 -17.10 -33.23
CA MET A 1 8.53 -16.77 -31.88
C MET A 1 8.69 -15.25 -31.72
N SER A 2 7.65 -14.52 -31.36
CA SER A 2 7.77 -13.10 -31.05
C SER A 2 8.69 -12.91 -29.83
N LYS A 3 9.58 -11.91 -29.87
CA LYS A 3 10.44 -11.58 -28.74
C LYS A 3 9.57 -11.22 -27.54
N LYS A 4 9.77 -11.90 -26.39
CA LYS A 4 9.11 -11.56 -25.15
C LYS A 4 9.57 -10.16 -24.69
N LEU A 5 8.63 -9.35 -24.23
CA LEU A 5 8.93 -8.05 -23.65
C LEU A 5 9.65 -8.22 -22.31
N ALA A 6 10.88 -7.71 -22.21
CA ALA A 6 11.71 -7.81 -21.01
C ALA A 6 11.54 -6.56 -20.13
N ILE A 7 11.06 -6.76 -18.89
CA ILE A 7 10.71 -5.69 -17.96
C ILE A 7 11.54 -5.79 -16.69
N ALA A 8 12.18 -4.68 -16.29
CA ALA A 8 12.76 -4.52 -14.97
C ALA A 8 11.78 -3.74 -14.07
N MET A 9 11.55 -4.22 -12.85
CA MET A 9 10.65 -3.63 -11.87
C MET A 9 11.40 -3.30 -10.59
N PHE A 10 11.26 -2.06 -10.08
CA PHE A 10 11.82 -1.69 -8.77
C PHE A 10 11.10 -0.49 -8.13
N GLY A 11 11.40 -0.24 -6.86
CA GLY A 11 10.83 0.83 -6.05
C GLY A 11 10.13 0.31 -4.79
N GLN A 12 9.61 -0.91 -4.82
CA GLN A 12 9.14 -1.64 -3.66
C GLN A 12 10.31 -2.13 -2.78
N LYS A 13 10.01 -2.52 -1.55
CA LYS A 13 11.01 -3.18 -0.69
C LYS A 13 11.36 -4.55 -1.27
N ARG A 14 10.34 -5.34 -1.57
CA ARG A 14 10.45 -6.70 -2.14
C ARG A 14 9.14 -7.15 -2.77
N LEU A 15 9.16 -8.31 -3.37
CA LEU A 15 7.99 -8.99 -3.90
C LEU A 15 7.25 -9.69 -2.74
N SER A 16 6.41 -8.94 -2.01
CA SER A 16 5.70 -9.39 -0.81
C SER A 16 4.31 -8.78 -0.69
N ARG A 17 3.66 -8.95 0.46
CA ARG A 17 2.39 -8.30 0.81
C ARG A 17 2.51 -7.33 1.99
N GLU A 18 3.72 -6.91 2.33
CA GLU A 18 3.99 -6.08 3.51
C GLU A 18 3.49 -4.64 3.42
N GLY A 19 3.16 -4.15 2.24
CA GLY A 19 2.65 -2.81 2.02
C GLY A 19 1.91 -2.67 0.70
N GLY A 20 1.22 -1.55 0.51
CA GLY A 20 0.41 -1.32 -0.70
C GLY A 20 1.23 -1.36 -1.99
N VAL A 21 2.40 -0.72 -2.02
CA VAL A 21 3.29 -0.75 -3.20
C VAL A 21 3.77 -2.16 -3.49
N GLU A 22 4.14 -2.92 -2.45
CA GLU A 22 4.59 -4.31 -2.56
C GLU A 22 3.49 -5.19 -3.16
N ILE A 23 2.24 -5.04 -2.68
CA ILE A 23 1.08 -5.77 -3.21
C ILE A 23 0.87 -5.44 -4.69
N VAL A 24 0.85 -4.16 -5.06
CA VAL A 24 0.66 -3.73 -6.45
C VAL A 24 1.75 -4.29 -7.35
N VAL A 25 3.02 -4.18 -6.94
CA VAL A 25 4.15 -4.69 -7.73
C VAL A 25 4.06 -6.20 -7.90
N LYS A 26 3.76 -6.94 -6.83
CA LYS A 26 3.59 -8.40 -6.88
C LYS A 26 2.50 -8.80 -7.87
N GLU A 27 1.32 -8.20 -7.75
CA GLU A 27 0.17 -8.51 -8.59
C GLU A 27 0.42 -8.13 -10.07
N LEU A 28 1.08 -7.01 -10.34
CA LEU A 28 1.46 -6.62 -11.70
C LEU A 28 2.49 -7.57 -12.30
N CYS A 29 3.57 -7.87 -11.56
CA CYS A 29 4.62 -8.77 -12.02
C CYS A 29 4.05 -10.16 -12.35
N THR A 30 3.21 -10.72 -11.47
CA THR A 30 2.56 -12.03 -11.69
C THR A 30 1.74 -12.02 -12.98
N ARG A 31 0.89 -11.00 -13.19
CA ARG A 31 0.07 -10.92 -14.40
C ARG A 31 0.89 -10.67 -15.66
N MET A 32 1.92 -9.84 -15.58
CA MET A 32 2.83 -9.62 -16.71
C MET A 32 3.54 -10.92 -17.10
N ALA A 33 4.04 -11.70 -16.14
CA ALA A 33 4.68 -13.00 -16.39
C ALA A 33 3.68 -13.99 -16.99
N GLN A 34 2.46 -14.08 -16.48
CA GLN A 34 1.38 -14.92 -17.02
C GLN A 34 1.01 -14.53 -18.46
N ASN A 35 1.09 -13.23 -18.80
CA ASN A 35 0.88 -12.72 -20.16
C ASN A 35 2.13 -12.82 -21.06
N GLY A 36 3.15 -13.56 -20.63
CA GLY A 36 4.32 -13.90 -21.44
C GLY A 36 5.45 -12.88 -21.43
N CYS A 37 5.41 -11.87 -20.56
CA CYS A 37 6.55 -10.97 -20.37
C CYS A 37 7.68 -11.67 -19.59
N ASP A 38 8.93 -11.24 -19.84
CA ASP A 38 10.10 -11.63 -19.07
C ASP A 38 10.36 -10.60 -17.97
N VAL A 39 9.86 -10.86 -16.74
CA VAL A 39 9.87 -9.90 -15.64
C VAL A 39 11.00 -10.17 -14.67
N THR A 40 11.77 -9.13 -14.35
CA THR A 40 12.78 -9.14 -13.28
C THR A 40 12.42 -8.09 -12.25
N CYS A 41 12.23 -8.52 -11.00
CA CYS A 41 11.94 -7.64 -9.87
C CYS A 41 13.20 -7.44 -9.02
N TYR A 42 13.59 -6.19 -8.79
CA TYR A 42 14.73 -5.84 -7.93
C TYR A 42 14.25 -5.56 -6.51
N ASN A 43 14.71 -6.36 -5.57
CA ASN A 43 14.35 -6.31 -4.16
C ASN A 43 15.46 -5.68 -3.32
N ARG A 44 15.11 -5.01 -2.22
CA ARG A 44 16.07 -4.61 -1.20
C ARG A 44 16.62 -5.85 -0.48
N ALA A 45 17.92 -5.88 -0.20
CA ALA A 45 18.44 -6.72 0.85
C ALA A 45 18.02 -6.15 2.22
N GLY A 46 17.84 -6.99 3.25
CA GLY A 46 17.61 -6.57 4.62
C GLY A 46 16.30 -7.00 5.27
N HIS A 47 15.99 -6.42 6.41
CA HIS A 47 14.96 -6.83 7.36
C HIS A 47 13.51 -6.73 6.87
N HIS A 48 12.62 -7.58 7.42
CA HIS A 48 11.21 -7.75 7.02
C HIS A 48 10.25 -7.39 8.14
N VAL A 49 9.05 -6.90 7.75
CA VAL A 49 7.94 -6.60 8.65
C VAL A 49 7.13 -7.85 9.00
N SER A 50 7.08 -8.79 8.06
CA SER A 50 6.20 -9.96 8.12
C SER A 50 6.71 -11.10 9.00
N GLY A 51 7.93 -10.98 9.58
CA GLY A 51 8.55 -12.05 10.36
C GLY A 51 9.24 -13.12 9.50
N ALA A 52 10.05 -13.97 10.14
CA ALA A 52 10.88 -14.96 9.46
C ALA A 52 10.08 -16.05 8.73
N GLU A 53 8.87 -16.34 9.17
CA GLU A 53 7.97 -17.31 8.56
C GLU A 53 7.49 -16.93 7.15
N TYR A 54 7.54 -15.64 6.82
CA TYR A 54 7.16 -15.11 5.51
C TYR A 54 8.36 -14.71 4.66
N ASP A 55 9.56 -15.05 5.12
CA ASP A 55 10.80 -14.64 4.47
C ASP A 55 11.09 -15.53 3.26
N ASP A 56 10.94 -14.93 2.08
CA ASP A 56 11.36 -15.49 0.80
C ASP A 56 12.79 -15.04 0.42
N ALA A 57 13.58 -14.57 1.38
CA ALA A 57 14.97 -14.18 1.16
C ALA A 57 15.76 -15.36 0.61
N GLY A 58 16.38 -15.17 -0.54
CA GLY A 58 17.13 -16.20 -1.25
C GLY A 58 16.38 -16.89 -2.37
N LYS A 59 15.07 -16.76 -2.50
CA LYS A 59 14.37 -17.20 -3.71
C LYS A 59 14.72 -16.28 -4.88
N THR A 60 15.30 -16.85 -5.91
CA THR A 60 15.67 -16.13 -7.15
C THR A 60 14.52 -16.07 -8.15
N GLU A 61 13.46 -16.82 -7.92
CA GLU A 61 12.26 -16.89 -8.78
C GLU A 61 10.99 -17.04 -7.96
N TYR A 62 9.91 -16.41 -8.43
CA TYR A 62 8.56 -16.52 -7.90
C TYR A 62 7.57 -16.46 -9.06
N GLU A 63 6.77 -17.50 -9.28
CA GLU A 63 5.74 -17.56 -10.33
C GLU A 63 6.21 -17.07 -11.73
N GLY A 64 7.41 -17.45 -12.14
CA GLY A 64 8.01 -17.03 -13.42
C GLY A 64 8.61 -15.62 -13.40
N ILE A 65 8.66 -14.97 -12.25
CA ILE A 65 9.28 -13.66 -12.04
C ILE A 65 10.68 -13.87 -11.48
N ARG A 66 11.71 -13.38 -12.19
CA ARG A 66 13.06 -13.38 -11.62
C ARG A 66 13.20 -12.35 -10.52
N GLN A 67 13.76 -12.73 -9.39
CA GLN A 67 14.06 -11.87 -8.27
C GLN A 67 15.55 -11.61 -8.16
N LYS A 68 15.94 -10.35 -7.98
CA LYS A 68 17.32 -9.94 -7.75
C LYS A 68 17.41 -9.03 -6.55
N SER A 69 18.15 -9.43 -5.53
CA SER A 69 18.46 -8.52 -4.41
C SER A 69 19.57 -7.55 -4.83
N VAL A 70 19.39 -6.28 -4.47
CA VAL A 70 20.39 -5.23 -4.70
C VAL A 70 21.05 -4.80 -3.40
N PRO A 71 22.33 -4.34 -3.43
CA PRO A 71 23.00 -3.81 -2.25
C PRO A 71 22.15 -2.72 -1.60
N THR A 72 22.04 -2.81 -0.27
CA THR A 72 21.23 -1.91 0.54
C THR A 72 22.00 -1.49 1.79
N ILE A 73 22.10 -0.19 2.03
CA ILE A 73 22.71 0.34 3.26
C ILE A 73 21.62 0.43 4.32
N GLU A 74 21.64 -0.49 5.29
CA GLU A 74 20.64 -0.60 6.34
C GLU A 74 20.74 0.52 7.38
N ARG A 75 20.50 1.77 6.93
CA ARG A 75 20.34 2.94 7.80
C ARG A 75 19.06 3.67 7.43
N ARG A 76 18.40 4.25 8.44
CA ARG A 76 17.17 5.03 8.26
C ARG A 76 17.35 6.07 7.14
N GLY A 77 16.47 6.04 6.13
CA GLY A 77 16.53 6.91 4.96
C GLY A 77 17.48 6.46 3.85
N LEU A 78 18.61 5.82 4.14
CA LEU A 78 19.60 5.40 3.15
C LEU A 78 19.24 4.07 2.47
N ALA A 79 18.49 3.21 3.12
CA ALA A 79 18.10 1.91 2.55
C ALA A 79 17.27 2.07 1.26
N ALA A 80 16.33 3.01 1.25
CA ALA A 80 15.54 3.32 0.05
C ALA A 80 16.38 3.93 -1.07
N VAL A 81 17.28 4.86 -0.74
CA VAL A 81 18.13 5.57 -1.70
C VAL A 81 19.14 4.62 -2.33
N SER A 82 19.90 3.87 -1.51
CA SER A 82 20.92 2.95 -2.01
C SER A 82 20.35 1.82 -2.85
N SER A 83 19.28 1.17 -2.38
CA SER A 83 18.63 0.11 -3.14
C SER A 83 18.08 0.61 -4.48
N SER A 84 17.46 1.79 -4.51
CA SER A 84 16.94 2.39 -5.74
C SER A 84 18.05 2.76 -6.72
N PHE A 85 19.18 3.28 -6.22
CA PHE A 85 20.36 3.56 -7.06
C PHE A 85 20.90 2.29 -7.70
N PHE A 86 21.17 1.24 -6.93
CA PHE A 86 21.72 -0.02 -7.47
C PHE A 86 20.71 -0.74 -8.39
N ALA A 87 19.41 -0.64 -8.12
CA ALA A 87 18.37 -1.18 -9.02
C ALA A 87 18.33 -0.41 -10.34
N ALA A 88 18.37 0.93 -10.30
CA ALA A 88 18.43 1.77 -11.50
C ALA A 88 19.69 1.50 -12.33
N LEU A 89 20.85 1.38 -11.66
CA LEU A 89 22.12 1.06 -12.33
C LEU A 89 22.06 -0.33 -12.99
N SER A 90 21.61 -1.34 -12.25
CA SER A 90 21.50 -2.72 -12.76
C SER A 90 20.51 -2.82 -13.92
N SER A 91 19.38 -2.08 -13.84
CA SER A 91 18.39 -2.06 -14.92
C SER A 91 18.89 -1.30 -16.16
N ALA A 92 19.69 -0.24 -15.98
CA ALA A 92 20.27 0.53 -17.07
C ALA A 92 21.19 -0.34 -17.97
N PHE A 93 22.04 -1.17 -17.36
CA PHE A 93 22.94 -2.07 -18.06
C PHE A 93 22.32 -3.42 -18.43
N GLY A 94 21.17 -3.75 -17.86
CA GLY A 94 20.46 -5.00 -18.14
C GLY A 94 19.83 -5.05 -19.56
N LYS A 95 19.51 -6.26 -19.99
CA LYS A 95 18.81 -6.49 -21.30
C LYS A 95 17.31 -6.34 -21.13
N TYR A 96 16.83 -5.14 -20.79
CA TYR A 96 15.42 -4.81 -20.63
C TYR A 96 14.93 -3.89 -21.72
N ASP A 97 13.69 -4.08 -22.15
CA ASP A 97 12.99 -3.20 -23.09
C ASP A 97 12.33 -2.04 -22.32
N VAL A 98 11.84 -2.32 -21.09
CA VAL A 98 11.17 -1.37 -20.21
C VAL A 98 11.74 -1.44 -18.80
N VAL A 99 11.89 -0.29 -18.16
CA VAL A 99 12.17 -0.15 -16.72
C VAL A 99 10.98 0.53 -16.07
N HIS A 100 10.29 -0.19 -15.17
CA HIS A 100 9.14 0.33 -14.46
C HIS A 100 9.51 0.63 -13.00
N ILE A 101 9.40 1.89 -12.62
CA ILE A 101 9.79 2.41 -11.32
C ILE A 101 8.53 2.72 -10.51
N HIS A 102 8.48 2.29 -9.27
CA HIS A 102 7.37 2.57 -8.36
C HIS A 102 7.77 3.53 -7.25
N ALA A 103 6.89 4.51 -6.99
CA ALA A 103 7.00 5.59 -6.01
C ALA A 103 8.00 6.72 -6.38
N GLU A 104 7.78 7.88 -5.78
CA GLU A 104 8.51 9.13 -6.07
C GLU A 104 9.98 9.06 -5.64
N GLY A 105 10.26 8.47 -4.46
CA GLY A 105 11.64 8.34 -3.98
C GLY A 105 12.56 7.59 -4.96
N PRO A 106 12.25 6.35 -5.36
CA PRO A 106 12.97 5.62 -6.40
C PRO A 106 13.02 6.34 -7.75
N ALA A 107 11.99 7.10 -8.11
CA ALA A 107 11.94 7.88 -9.33
C ALA A 107 12.98 9.00 -9.41
N PHE A 108 13.67 9.32 -8.31
CA PHE A 108 14.86 10.18 -8.35
C PHE A 108 15.88 9.71 -9.40
N PHE A 109 16.00 8.40 -9.60
CA PHE A 109 16.96 7.79 -10.51
C PHE A 109 16.42 7.50 -11.92
N THR A 110 15.22 8.01 -12.28
CA THR A 110 14.59 7.82 -13.61
C THR A 110 15.52 8.17 -14.77
N TRP A 111 16.33 9.21 -14.61
CA TRP A 111 17.28 9.69 -15.62
C TRP A 111 18.35 8.64 -15.97
N LEU A 112 18.72 7.76 -15.03
CA LEU A 112 19.82 6.81 -15.23
C LEU A 112 19.49 5.75 -16.29
N PRO A 113 18.44 4.94 -16.21
CA PRO A 113 18.07 4.02 -17.30
C PRO A 113 17.73 4.77 -18.60
N LYS A 114 17.19 6.00 -18.54
CA LYS A 114 16.96 6.82 -19.73
C LYS A 114 18.24 7.13 -20.50
N MET A 115 19.33 7.48 -19.81
CA MET A 115 20.63 7.74 -20.43
C MET A 115 21.17 6.52 -21.22
N PHE A 116 20.76 5.30 -20.82
CA PHE A 116 21.12 4.06 -21.52
C PHE A 116 20.05 3.57 -22.51
N GLY A 117 19.16 4.46 -22.94
CA GLY A 117 18.19 4.20 -24.00
C GLY A 117 17.02 3.31 -23.58
N LYS A 118 16.78 3.11 -22.29
CA LYS A 118 15.63 2.32 -21.81
C LYS A 118 14.34 3.14 -21.90
N ARG A 119 13.22 2.47 -22.19
CA ARG A 119 11.91 3.05 -21.94
C ARG A 119 11.62 3.00 -20.46
N VAL A 120 11.23 4.13 -19.87
CA VAL A 120 11.00 4.23 -18.42
C VAL A 120 9.55 4.60 -18.15
N VAL A 121 8.89 3.78 -17.36
CA VAL A 121 7.56 4.02 -16.82
C VAL A 121 7.69 4.30 -15.33
N VAL A 122 6.96 5.28 -14.81
CA VAL A 122 6.91 5.55 -13.37
C VAL A 122 5.46 5.47 -12.90
N THR A 123 5.21 4.70 -11.83
CA THR A 123 3.92 4.71 -11.12
C THR A 123 4.05 5.50 -9.82
N VAL A 124 3.27 6.56 -9.70
CA VAL A 124 3.16 7.40 -8.50
C VAL A 124 2.00 6.87 -7.66
N HIS A 125 2.31 6.40 -6.45
CA HIS A 125 1.33 5.77 -5.53
C HIS A 125 0.64 6.76 -4.59
N GLY A 126 0.89 8.01 -4.72
CA GLY A 126 0.41 9.12 -3.90
C GLY A 126 1.53 10.16 -3.79
N ILE A 127 1.22 11.32 -3.21
CA ILE A 127 2.20 12.41 -3.05
C ILE A 127 2.96 12.18 -1.74
N ASP A 128 4.04 11.40 -1.82
CA ASP A 128 4.76 10.91 -0.63
C ASP A 128 5.41 12.01 0.22
N TRP A 129 5.82 13.14 -0.36
CA TRP A 129 6.44 14.24 0.38
C TRP A 129 5.46 14.98 1.31
N GLN A 130 4.16 14.80 1.13
CA GLN A 130 3.11 15.34 2.02
C GLN A 130 2.96 14.52 3.31
N ARG A 131 3.50 13.31 3.38
CA ARG A 131 3.44 12.46 4.56
C ARG A 131 4.23 13.08 5.72
N GLU A 132 3.70 12.99 6.95
CA GLU A 132 4.32 13.54 8.16
C GLU A 132 5.81 13.18 8.29
N LYS A 133 6.17 11.93 7.99
CA LYS A 133 7.55 11.43 7.99
C LYS A 133 8.49 12.22 7.08
N TRP A 134 7.97 12.90 6.05
CA TRP A 134 8.74 13.56 5.00
C TRP A 134 8.48 15.05 4.87
N GLN A 135 7.78 15.69 5.83
CA GLN A 135 7.46 17.12 5.78
C GLN A 135 8.68 18.05 5.89
N SER A 136 9.84 17.55 6.35
CA SER A 136 11.05 18.35 6.51
C SER A 136 12.33 17.59 6.21
N GLY A 137 13.37 18.32 5.85
CA GLY A 137 14.74 17.82 5.72
C GLY A 137 15.12 17.30 4.31
N LEU A 138 16.26 16.61 4.24
CA LEU A 138 16.85 16.13 3.00
C LEU A 138 15.99 15.04 2.32
N GLY A 139 15.26 14.25 3.12
CA GLY A 139 14.38 13.20 2.61
C GLY A 139 13.22 13.76 1.79
N SER A 140 12.57 14.82 2.28
CA SER A 140 11.50 15.51 1.53
C SER A 140 12.01 16.07 0.20
N LYS A 141 13.16 16.74 0.22
CA LYS A 141 13.78 17.28 -1.02
C LYS A 141 14.13 16.18 -2.01
N PHE A 142 14.60 15.04 -1.52
CA PHE A 142 14.92 13.88 -2.36
C PHE A 142 13.67 13.32 -3.03
N ILE A 143 12.56 13.12 -2.28
CA ILE A 143 11.30 12.60 -2.82
C ILE A 143 10.71 13.60 -3.84
N HIS A 144 10.65 14.89 -3.48
CA HIS A 144 10.16 15.92 -4.40
C HIS A 144 11.01 16.05 -5.68
N GLN A 145 12.34 15.86 -5.56
CA GLN A 145 13.18 15.80 -6.76
C GLN A 145 12.90 14.55 -7.60
N GLY A 146 12.56 13.42 -6.96
CA GLY A 146 12.13 12.20 -7.64
C GLY A 146 10.85 12.40 -8.43
N GLU A 147 9.86 13.09 -7.86
CA GLU A 147 8.63 13.49 -8.54
C GLU A 147 8.92 14.34 -9.78
N LYS A 148 9.77 15.38 -9.65
CA LYS A 148 10.23 16.20 -10.78
C LYS A 148 10.93 15.37 -11.86
N ASN A 149 11.76 14.43 -11.46
CA ASN A 149 12.47 13.54 -12.37
C ASN A 149 11.50 12.59 -13.09
N ALA A 150 10.48 12.07 -12.40
CA ALA A 150 9.41 11.32 -13.03
C ALA A 150 8.68 12.13 -14.09
N ALA A 151 8.28 13.36 -13.75
CA ALA A 151 7.60 14.25 -14.69
C ALA A 151 8.46 14.59 -15.92
N LYS A 152 9.78 14.76 -15.72
CA LYS A 152 10.71 15.22 -16.77
C LYS A 152 11.26 14.11 -17.65
N TYR A 153 11.65 12.96 -17.07
CA TYR A 153 12.45 11.95 -17.74
C TYR A 153 11.71 10.65 -18.06
N ALA A 154 10.59 10.33 -17.38
CA ALA A 154 9.84 9.13 -17.70
C ALA A 154 9.19 9.26 -19.09
N ASP A 155 9.15 8.15 -19.84
CA ASP A 155 8.35 8.08 -21.07
C ASP A 155 6.87 8.16 -20.72
N GLU A 156 6.44 7.37 -19.74
CA GLU A 156 5.06 7.36 -19.27
C GLU A 156 5.01 7.49 -17.75
N VAL A 157 4.01 8.19 -17.25
CA VAL A 157 3.71 8.33 -15.83
C VAL A 157 2.31 7.81 -15.57
N ILE A 158 2.18 6.87 -14.63
CA ILE A 158 0.93 6.31 -14.17
C ILE A 158 0.61 6.90 -12.79
N VAL A 159 -0.62 7.31 -12.59
CA VAL A 159 -1.15 7.83 -11.32
C VAL A 159 -2.40 7.08 -10.93
N LEU A 160 -2.67 6.99 -9.62
CA LEU A 160 -3.73 6.14 -9.07
C LEU A 160 -5.03 6.91 -8.75
N SER A 161 -4.98 8.25 -8.72
CA SER A 161 -6.14 9.12 -8.45
C SER A 161 -6.23 10.26 -9.43
N LYS A 162 -7.43 10.79 -9.64
CA LYS A 162 -7.66 11.97 -10.47
C LYS A 162 -7.01 13.22 -9.87
N GLY A 163 -7.03 13.35 -8.54
CA GLY A 163 -6.38 14.45 -7.85
C GLY A 163 -4.87 14.51 -8.16
N VAL A 164 -4.16 13.37 -8.15
CA VAL A 164 -2.75 13.30 -8.53
C VAL A 164 -2.56 13.56 -10.03
N GLN A 165 -3.50 13.14 -10.88
CA GLN A 165 -3.46 13.44 -12.33
C GLN A 165 -3.52 14.94 -12.60
N ASP A 166 -4.45 15.64 -11.95
CA ASP A 166 -4.62 17.07 -12.10
C ASP A 166 -3.41 17.83 -11.52
N TYR A 167 -2.90 17.40 -10.38
CA TYR A 167 -1.67 17.94 -9.77
C TYR A 167 -0.47 17.87 -10.74
N PHE A 168 -0.21 16.73 -11.37
CA PHE A 168 0.89 16.59 -12.34
C PHE A 168 0.70 17.48 -13.57
N LYS A 169 -0.54 17.63 -14.04
CA LYS A 169 -0.89 18.50 -15.14
C LYS A 169 -0.66 19.97 -14.78
N GLU A 170 -1.12 20.42 -13.63
CA GLU A 170 -1.02 21.82 -13.18
C GLU A 170 0.41 22.20 -12.80
N THR A 171 1.11 21.31 -12.05
CA THR A 171 2.44 21.60 -11.53
C THR A 171 3.55 21.46 -12.57
N TYR A 172 3.45 20.44 -13.42
CA TYR A 172 4.53 20.08 -14.36
C TYR A 172 4.13 20.18 -15.83
N GLY A 173 2.87 20.49 -16.15
CA GLY A 173 2.36 20.39 -17.52
C GLY A 173 2.41 18.95 -18.08
N ARG A 174 2.55 17.96 -17.19
CA ARG A 174 2.76 16.56 -17.56
C ARG A 174 1.45 15.81 -17.71
N LYS A 175 1.22 15.25 -18.92
CA LYS A 175 0.13 14.28 -19.12
C LYS A 175 0.50 12.96 -18.47
N THR A 176 -0.43 12.38 -17.71
CA THR A 176 -0.28 11.10 -17.00
C THR A 176 -1.41 10.15 -17.38
N HIS A 177 -1.22 8.86 -17.10
CA HIS A 177 -2.23 7.84 -17.27
C HIS A 177 -2.90 7.55 -15.91
N PHE A 178 -4.18 7.79 -15.82
CA PHE A 178 -4.96 7.39 -14.64
C PHE A 178 -5.29 5.90 -14.74
N ILE A 179 -4.64 5.08 -13.93
CA ILE A 179 -4.85 3.64 -13.83
C ILE A 179 -4.98 3.31 -12.35
N PRO A 180 -6.21 3.20 -11.82
CA PRO A 180 -6.45 2.94 -10.41
C PRO A 180 -5.97 1.53 -10.00
N ASN A 181 -5.72 1.34 -8.71
CA ASN A 181 -5.46 0.02 -8.16
C ASN A 181 -6.67 -0.89 -8.31
N GLY A 182 -6.40 -2.15 -8.57
CA GLY A 182 -7.38 -3.23 -8.50
C GLY A 182 -7.12 -4.12 -7.28
N VAL A 183 -8.11 -4.91 -6.90
CA VAL A 183 -8.00 -5.96 -5.90
C VAL A 183 -8.41 -7.30 -6.47
N ASN A 184 -7.94 -8.37 -5.86
CA ASN A 184 -8.34 -9.73 -6.22
C ASN A 184 -9.80 -9.98 -5.83
N ARG A 185 -10.42 -10.97 -6.46
CA ARG A 185 -11.74 -11.44 -6.03
C ARG A 185 -11.67 -11.93 -4.59
N PRO A 186 -12.63 -11.55 -3.73
CA PRO A 186 -12.63 -11.96 -2.34
C PRO A 186 -12.82 -13.47 -2.20
N GLN A 187 -12.20 -14.06 -1.21
CA GLN A 187 -12.45 -15.44 -0.78
C GLN A 187 -13.23 -15.41 0.53
N ILE A 188 -14.55 -15.44 0.42
CA ILE A 188 -15.43 -15.41 1.59
C ILE A 188 -15.21 -16.67 2.43
N ARG A 189 -14.91 -16.48 3.71
CA ARG A 189 -14.62 -17.54 4.68
C ARG A 189 -15.43 -17.38 5.96
N GLU A 190 -15.79 -18.50 6.57
CA GLU A 190 -16.32 -18.53 7.92
C GLU A 190 -15.22 -18.23 8.95
N ALA A 191 -15.61 -17.72 10.11
CA ALA A 191 -14.69 -17.44 11.22
C ALA A 191 -14.25 -18.77 11.87
N LYS A 192 -13.05 -19.23 11.52
CA LYS A 192 -12.40 -20.42 12.09
C LYS A 192 -11.08 -20.06 12.73
N LEU A 193 -10.09 -19.64 11.94
CA LEU A 193 -8.76 -19.25 12.43
C LEU A 193 -8.84 -18.05 13.38
N ILE A 194 -9.65 -17.05 13.03
CA ILE A 194 -9.87 -15.88 13.90
C ILE A 194 -10.60 -16.20 15.18
N SER A 195 -11.49 -17.21 15.16
CA SER A 195 -12.16 -17.69 16.35
C SER A 195 -11.20 -18.45 17.26
N GLU A 196 -10.42 -19.38 16.70
CA GLU A 196 -9.44 -20.18 17.44
C GLU A 196 -8.33 -19.32 18.06
N GLN A 197 -7.81 -18.34 17.32
CA GLN A 197 -6.66 -17.56 17.75
C GLN A 197 -7.03 -16.33 18.58
N PHE A 198 -8.16 -15.69 18.30
CA PHE A 198 -8.52 -14.38 18.86
C PHE A 198 -9.90 -14.34 19.51
N GLY A 199 -10.67 -15.43 19.46
CA GLY A 199 -12.04 -15.47 19.97
C GLY A 199 -12.96 -14.46 19.26
N LEU A 200 -12.82 -14.34 17.92
CA LEU A 200 -13.61 -13.46 17.07
C LEU A 200 -14.67 -14.27 16.33
N GLU A 201 -15.90 -13.77 16.36
CA GLU A 201 -17.05 -14.33 15.65
C GLU A 201 -17.51 -13.37 14.57
N LYS A 202 -18.38 -13.83 13.67
CA LYS A 202 -19.01 -12.99 12.68
C LYS A 202 -19.73 -11.82 13.34
N ASP A 203 -19.54 -10.63 12.78
CA ASP A 203 -20.12 -9.36 13.23
C ASP A 203 -19.76 -8.95 14.68
N SER A 204 -18.74 -9.59 15.29
CA SER A 204 -18.35 -9.31 16.68
C SER A 204 -17.29 -8.19 16.81
N TYR A 205 -16.79 -7.63 15.69
CA TYR A 205 -15.70 -6.65 15.76
C TYR A 205 -15.75 -5.59 14.66
N ILE A 206 -15.15 -4.44 14.97
CA ILE A 206 -14.79 -3.36 14.06
C ILE A 206 -13.36 -3.64 13.61
N LEU A 207 -13.10 -3.62 12.29
CA LEU A 207 -11.80 -3.95 11.71
C LEU A 207 -11.08 -2.69 11.21
N PHE A 208 -9.85 -2.48 11.65
CA PHE A 208 -8.83 -1.70 10.98
C PHE A 208 -7.77 -2.64 10.41
N LEU A 209 -7.37 -2.45 9.15
CA LEU A 209 -6.31 -3.23 8.55
C LEU A 209 -5.38 -2.33 7.72
N GLY A 210 -4.09 -2.35 8.05
CA GLY A 210 -3.08 -1.56 7.36
C GLY A 210 -1.75 -1.50 8.10
N ARG A 211 -0.80 -0.74 7.56
CA ARG A 211 0.46 -0.46 8.28
C ARG A 211 0.16 0.40 9.50
N LEU A 212 0.82 0.10 10.61
CA LEU A 212 0.66 0.88 11.85
C LEU A 212 1.65 2.07 11.81
N VAL A 213 1.19 3.17 11.22
CA VAL A 213 1.93 4.43 11.07
C VAL A 213 1.02 5.61 11.42
N PRO A 214 1.57 6.76 11.87
CA PRO A 214 0.77 7.89 12.37
C PRO A 214 -0.28 8.38 11.39
N GLU A 215 0.06 8.50 10.10
CA GLU A 215 -0.84 8.99 9.05
C GLU A 215 -2.08 8.12 8.80
N LYS A 216 -2.16 6.93 9.40
CA LYS A 216 -3.34 6.06 9.33
C LYS A 216 -4.41 6.38 10.39
N GLY A 217 -4.18 7.39 11.24
CA GLY A 217 -5.17 7.89 12.19
C GLY A 217 -5.60 6.90 13.28
N ILE A 218 -4.80 5.87 13.56
CA ILE A 218 -5.16 4.80 14.50
C ILE A 218 -5.33 5.34 15.93
N ARG A 219 -4.61 6.40 16.29
CA ARG A 219 -4.79 7.09 17.58
C ARG A 219 -6.24 7.54 17.77
N TYR A 220 -6.79 8.24 16.77
CA TYR A 220 -8.17 8.72 16.79
C TYR A 220 -9.17 7.58 16.97
N LEU A 221 -8.91 6.45 16.27
CA LEU A 221 -9.76 5.27 16.34
C LEU A 221 -9.76 4.65 17.73
N VAL A 222 -8.59 4.48 18.34
CA VAL A 222 -8.44 3.93 19.70
C VAL A 222 -9.12 4.86 20.72
N GLU A 223 -8.86 6.15 20.66
CA GLU A 223 -9.45 7.14 21.58
C GLU A 223 -10.98 7.19 21.44
N ALA A 224 -11.48 7.22 20.21
CA ALA A 224 -12.92 7.21 19.95
C ALA A 224 -13.58 5.93 20.46
N PHE A 225 -12.96 4.75 20.18
CA PHE A 225 -13.51 3.47 20.56
C PHE A 225 -13.64 3.29 22.07
N LYS A 226 -12.67 3.78 22.86
CA LYS A 226 -12.73 3.73 24.34
C LYS A 226 -13.96 4.44 24.90
N ASN A 227 -14.54 5.41 24.19
CA ASN A 227 -15.72 6.16 24.60
C ASN A 227 -17.03 5.54 24.08
N ILE A 228 -16.97 4.49 23.25
CA ILE A 228 -18.15 3.83 22.70
C ILE A 228 -18.59 2.68 23.63
N LYS A 229 -19.87 2.71 23.99
CA LYS A 229 -20.52 1.58 24.71
C LYS A 229 -20.97 0.55 23.69
N THR A 230 -20.22 -0.51 23.54
CA THR A 230 -20.51 -1.61 22.62
C THR A 230 -19.94 -2.92 23.18
N ASP A 231 -20.54 -4.04 22.79
CA ASP A 231 -20.07 -5.40 23.03
C ASP A 231 -19.02 -5.86 22.01
N LYS A 232 -18.82 -5.08 20.92
CA LYS A 232 -17.88 -5.42 19.87
C LYS A 232 -16.45 -5.13 20.27
N LYS A 233 -15.52 -5.89 19.66
CA LYS A 233 -14.08 -5.63 19.78
C LYS A 233 -13.62 -4.65 18.70
N LEU A 234 -12.54 -3.93 18.96
CA LEU A 234 -11.76 -3.22 17.94
C LEU A 234 -10.55 -4.08 17.57
N VAL A 235 -10.49 -4.52 16.33
CA VAL A 235 -9.39 -5.33 15.82
C VAL A 235 -8.49 -4.45 14.96
N ILE A 236 -7.24 -4.30 15.39
CA ILE A 236 -6.19 -3.56 14.70
C ILE A 236 -5.22 -4.58 14.11
N ALA A 237 -5.38 -4.85 12.81
CA ALA A 237 -4.57 -5.80 12.07
C ALA A 237 -3.49 -5.10 11.25
N GLY A 238 -2.24 -5.54 11.41
CA GLY A 238 -1.10 -5.02 10.65
C GLY A 238 0.17 -4.96 11.47
N GLY A 239 1.27 -4.65 10.79
CA GLY A 239 2.60 -4.53 11.37
C GLY A 239 3.19 -3.13 11.24
N SER A 240 4.21 -2.85 12.03
CA SER A 240 5.05 -1.67 11.92
C SER A 240 6.31 -2.01 11.13
N SER A 241 6.73 -1.16 10.20
CA SER A 241 7.94 -1.39 9.40
C SER A 241 9.14 -0.53 9.79
N ASP A 242 8.92 0.56 10.51
CA ASP A 242 9.97 1.53 10.86
C ASP A 242 9.63 2.32 12.13
N THR A 243 8.60 1.91 12.88
CA THR A 243 7.99 2.70 13.95
C THR A 243 7.58 1.84 15.15
N ASP A 244 8.52 1.05 15.70
CA ASP A 244 8.26 0.24 16.90
C ASP A 244 7.74 1.11 18.05
N SER A 245 8.26 2.34 18.18
CA SER A 245 7.79 3.33 19.15
C SER A 245 6.31 3.71 18.98
N PHE A 246 5.79 3.75 17.74
CA PHE A 246 4.39 4.04 17.49
C PHE A 246 3.48 2.87 17.87
N MET A 247 3.93 1.64 17.65
CA MET A 247 3.24 0.45 18.12
C MET A 247 3.14 0.41 19.64
N GLU A 248 4.23 0.75 20.34
CA GLU A 248 4.25 0.82 21.80
C GLU A 248 3.31 1.92 22.30
N GLU A 249 3.31 3.09 21.67
CA GLU A 249 2.37 4.18 21.95
C GLU A 249 0.91 3.72 21.79
N LEU A 250 0.56 3.05 20.69
CA LEU A 250 -0.80 2.55 20.47
C LEU A 250 -1.22 1.51 21.51
N LYS A 251 -0.31 0.62 21.92
CA LYS A 251 -0.59 -0.35 22.99
C LYS A 251 -0.79 0.32 24.33
N GLU A 252 0.00 1.34 24.66
CA GLU A 252 -0.19 2.10 25.90
C GLU A 252 -1.52 2.87 25.86
N LEU A 253 -1.87 3.49 24.71
CA LEU A 253 -3.14 4.17 24.53
C LEU A 253 -4.35 3.23 24.68
N ALA A 254 -4.23 1.98 24.20
CA ALA A 254 -5.26 0.95 24.31
C ALA A 254 -5.37 0.32 25.71
N LYS A 255 -4.39 0.56 26.57
CA LYS A 255 -4.33 -0.03 27.90
C LYS A 255 -5.57 0.26 28.74
N GLY A 256 -6.04 -0.79 29.41
CA GLY A 256 -7.27 -0.74 30.25
C GLY A 256 -8.57 -0.95 29.48
N ASP A 257 -8.53 -1.27 28.20
CA ASP A 257 -9.69 -1.69 27.42
C ASP A 257 -9.42 -3.01 26.68
N ASP A 258 -9.82 -4.12 27.28
CA ASP A 258 -9.60 -5.49 26.79
C ASP A 258 -10.37 -5.78 25.47
N ARG A 259 -11.23 -4.87 25.03
CA ARG A 259 -11.93 -4.96 23.74
C ARG A 259 -11.04 -4.60 22.56
N ILE A 260 -9.86 -3.98 22.79
CA ILE A 260 -8.94 -3.55 21.73
C ILE A 260 -7.89 -4.64 21.52
N LEU A 261 -7.88 -5.22 20.33
CA LEU A 261 -7.04 -6.36 19.97
C LEU A 261 -6.06 -5.99 18.86
N PHE A 262 -4.78 -6.27 19.06
CA PHE A 262 -3.74 -6.17 18.03
C PHE A 262 -3.39 -7.57 17.53
N THR A 263 -3.64 -7.86 16.25
CA THR A 263 -3.36 -9.18 15.67
C THR A 263 -1.91 -9.33 15.16
N GLY A 264 -1.20 -8.22 14.99
CA GLY A 264 0.04 -8.21 14.21
C GLY A 264 -0.22 -8.33 12.71
N PHE A 265 0.82 -8.66 11.95
CA PHE A 265 0.73 -8.85 10.50
C PHE A 265 -0.07 -10.12 10.19
N VAL A 266 -1.02 -10.02 9.26
CA VAL A 266 -1.89 -11.12 8.83
C VAL A 266 -1.90 -11.22 7.30
N GLN A 267 -2.02 -12.45 6.78
CA GLN A 267 -2.19 -12.72 5.35
C GLN A 267 -2.90 -14.06 5.09
N GLY A 268 -3.23 -14.35 3.84
CA GLY A 268 -3.86 -15.60 3.43
C GLY A 268 -5.24 -15.80 4.07
N ALA A 269 -5.55 -17.02 4.50
CA ALA A 269 -6.85 -17.36 5.05
C ALA A 269 -7.26 -16.52 6.27
N MET A 270 -6.32 -16.18 7.14
CA MET A 270 -6.58 -15.30 8.29
C MET A 270 -7.04 -13.90 7.86
N LEU A 271 -6.42 -13.33 6.81
CA LEU A 271 -6.82 -12.05 6.24
C LEU A 271 -8.22 -12.13 5.62
N ASP A 272 -8.48 -13.21 4.85
CA ASP A 272 -9.79 -13.43 4.23
C ASP A 272 -10.89 -13.56 5.30
N GLU A 273 -10.63 -14.27 6.41
CA GLU A 273 -11.57 -14.41 7.52
C GLU A 273 -11.83 -13.07 8.21
N LEU A 274 -10.79 -12.26 8.45
CA LEU A 274 -10.94 -10.94 9.07
C LEU A 274 -11.83 -10.02 8.22
N TYR A 275 -11.65 -9.98 6.90
CA TYR A 275 -12.55 -9.19 6.04
C TYR A 275 -13.95 -9.80 5.95
N SER A 276 -14.07 -11.13 5.87
CA SER A 276 -15.36 -11.80 5.65
C SER A 276 -16.32 -11.67 6.82
N ASN A 277 -15.82 -11.49 8.03
CA ASN A 277 -16.61 -11.57 9.27
C ASN A 277 -16.64 -10.25 10.06
N ALA A 278 -16.03 -9.17 9.56
CA ALA A 278 -16.07 -7.87 10.22
C ALA A 278 -17.48 -7.27 10.21
N TYR A 279 -17.89 -6.67 11.33
CA TYR A 279 -19.12 -5.88 11.41
C TYR A 279 -19.04 -4.61 10.58
N ILE A 280 -17.93 -3.89 10.71
CA ILE A 280 -17.60 -2.69 9.94
C ILE A 280 -16.09 -2.62 9.74
N TYR A 281 -15.67 -2.15 8.56
CA TYR A 281 -14.28 -1.79 8.31
C TYR A 281 -14.08 -0.29 8.52
N THR A 282 -12.97 0.11 9.13
CA THR A 282 -12.67 1.53 9.36
C THR A 282 -11.27 1.92 8.87
N LEU A 283 -11.19 3.11 8.25
CA LEU A 283 -9.94 3.69 7.75
C LEU A 283 -9.88 5.19 8.06
N PRO A 284 -9.45 5.59 9.27
CA PRO A 284 -9.42 6.97 9.71
C PRO A 284 -8.15 7.73 9.27
N SER A 285 -7.66 7.47 8.08
CA SER A 285 -6.39 7.99 7.57
C SER A 285 -6.43 9.50 7.33
N ASP A 286 -5.33 10.19 7.66
CA ASP A 286 -5.12 11.61 7.32
C ASP A 286 -4.65 11.79 5.88
N LEU A 287 -4.00 10.77 5.31
CA LEU A 287 -3.45 10.80 3.96
C LEU A 287 -3.40 9.39 3.36
N GLU A 288 -3.84 9.28 2.11
CA GLU A 288 -3.76 8.06 1.30
C GLU A 288 -3.22 8.36 -0.11
N GLY A 289 -2.88 7.34 -0.85
CA GLY A 289 -2.71 7.45 -2.31
C GLY A 289 -3.93 6.86 -3.00
N MET A 290 -4.08 5.54 -2.90
CA MET A 290 -5.28 4.77 -3.21
C MET A 290 -5.31 3.58 -2.26
N PRO A 291 -6.17 3.59 -1.23
CA PRO A 291 -6.06 2.64 -0.12
C PRO A 291 -6.53 1.24 -0.52
N LEU A 292 -5.58 0.31 -0.76
CA LEU A 292 -5.88 -1.07 -1.13
C LEU A 292 -6.74 -1.79 -0.09
N SER A 293 -6.47 -1.57 1.21
CA SER A 293 -7.23 -2.21 2.27
C SER A 293 -8.71 -1.79 2.29
N LEU A 294 -9.01 -0.56 1.85
CA LEU A 294 -10.39 -0.11 1.64
C LEU A 294 -11.03 -0.81 0.44
N LEU A 295 -10.30 -0.88 -0.69
CA LEU A 295 -10.78 -1.60 -1.87
C LEU A 295 -11.01 -3.09 -1.57
N GLU A 296 -10.11 -3.71 -0.82
CA GLU A 296 -10.28 -5.08 -0.33
C GLU A 296 -11.53 -5.19 0.55
N ALA A 297 -11.68 -4.36 1.58
CA ALA A 297 -12.86 -4.37 2.46
C ALA A 297 -14.17 -4.25 1.68
N MET A 298 -14.22 -3.32 0.72
CA MET A 298 -15.38 -3.15 -0.16
C MET A 298 -15.65 -4.39 -1.03
N SER A 299 -14.59 -5.06 -1.52
CA SER A 299 -14.75 -6.28 -2.31
C SER A 299 -15.35 -7.43 -1.50
N TYR A 300 -15.09 -7.49 -0.18
CA TYR A 300 -15.73 -8.44 0.74
C TYR A 300 -17.15 -8.04 1.16
N GLY A 301 -17.63 -6.88 0.71
CA GLY A 301 -18.99 -6.38 1.02
C GLY A 301 -19.09 -5.71 2.38
N ASN A 302 -17.97 -5.33 3.00
CA ASN A 302 -18.00 -4.63 4.28
C ASN A 302 -18.66 -3.26 4.18
N CYS A 303 -19.40 -2.89 5.22
CA CYS A 303 -19.69 -1.50 5.52
C CYS A 303 -18.37 -0.79 5.87
N CYS A 304 -18.07 0.35 5.23
CA CYS A 304 -16.83 1.06 5.41
C CYS A 304 -17.05 2.43 6.02
N LEU A 305 -16.36 2.72 7.13
CA LEU A 305 -16.29 4.02 7.76
C LEU A 305 -14.90 4.61 7.52
N VAL A 306 -14.80 5.71 6.77
CA VAL A 306 -13.52 6.25 6.33
C VAL A 306 -13.45 7.76 6.57
N SER A 307 -12.23 8.30 6.62
CA SER A 307 -12.01 9.74 6.64
C SER A 307 -12.52 10.40 5.36
N ASP A 308 -13.08 11.60 5.48
CA ASP A 308 -13.50 12.44 4.36
C ASP A 308 -12.29 13.16 3.72
N ILE A 309 -11.39 12.35 3.18
CA ILE A 309 -10.25 12.83 2.37
C ILE A 309 -10.48 12.48 0.90
N PRO A 310 -9.93 13.29 -0.04
CA PRO A 310 -10.19 13.11 -1.47
C PRO A 310 -9.95 11.68 -1.97
N GLU A 311 -8.89 11.02 -1.51
CA GLU A 311 -8.50 9.68 -1.94
C GLU A 311 -9.48 8.60 -1.46
N CYS A 312 -10.12 8.78 -0.31
CA CYS A 312 -11.18 7.90 0.15
C CYS A 312 -12.50 8.22 -0.57
N ALA A 313 -12.81 9.51 -0.76
CA ALA A 313 -14.02 9.96 -1.45
C ALA A 313 -14.05 9.55 -2.93
N GLU A 314 -12.90 9.42 -3.60
CA GLU A 314 -12.83 8.88 -4.97
C GLU A 314 -13.24 7.39 -5.05
N VAL A 315 -13.16 6.66 -3.93
CA VAL A 315 -13.42 5.21 -3.86
C VAL A 315 -14.80 4.92 -3.29
N VAL A 316 -15.23 5.72 -2.31
CA VAL A 316 -16.47 5.49 -1.55
C VAL A 316 -17.52 6.52 -1.94
N GLU A 317 -18.63 6.07 -2.51
CA GLU A 317 -19.81 6.92 -2.70
C GLU A 317 -20.49 7.14 -1.34
N ASP A 318 -20.68 8.40 -0.95
CA ASP A 318 -21.38 8.77 0.26
C ASP A 318 -22.88 8.44 0.15
N ASN A 319 -23.33 7.41 0.86
CA ASN A 319 -24.73 7.03 0.93
C ASN A 319 -25.48 7.64 2.13
N ILE A 320 -24.77 8.32 3.05
CA ILE A 320 -25.36 8.94 4.24
C ILE A 320 -24.70 10.30 4.43
N LYS A 321 -25.32 11.35 3.88
CA LYS A 321 -24.99 12.75 4.20
C LYS A 321 -25.61 13.13 5.54
N GLU A 322 -24.96 12.79 6.64
CA GLU A 322 -25.21 13.50 7.89
C GLU A 322 -24.19 14.63 8.01
N ASN A 323 -24.70 15.85 8.23
CA ASN A 323 -23.92 17.07 8.41
C ASN A 323 -23.02 16.99 9.66
N TRP A 324 -21.79 16.56 9.47
CA TRP A 324 -20.75 16.69 10.50
C TRP A 324 -19.81 17.84 10.11
N SER A 325 -20.06 19.00 10.71
CA SER A 325 -19.25 20.22 10.50
C SER A 325 -18.03 20.25 11.41
N THR A 326 -17.02 19.45 11.13
CA THR A 326 -15.68 19.60 11.75
C THR A 326 -14.61 19.00 10.86
N LYS A 327 -13.36 19.46 11.01
CA LYS A 327 -12.18 19.05 10.22
C LYS A 327 -11.82 17.55 10.22
N ASN A 328 -12.59 16.71 10.88
CA ASN A 328 -12.44 15.24 10.97
C ASN A 328 -13.77 14.56 10.61
N SER A 329 -14.38 14.92 9.49
CA SER A 329 -15.57 14.22 8.99
C SER A 329 -15.22 12.82 8.51
N MET A 330 -16.05 11.85 8.83
CA MET A 330 -15.97 10.47 8.34
C MET A 330 -17.16 10.21 7.42
N VAL A 331 -16.88 9.51 6.32
CA VAL A 331 -17.87 9.08 5.34
C VAL A 331 -18.17 7.60 5.55
N MET A 332 -19.44 7.25 5.63
CA MET A 332 -19.91 5.87 5.82
C MET A 332 -20.53 5.33 4.55
N ASN A 333 -20.02 4.20 4.05
CA ASN A 333 -20.62 3.45 2.96
C ASN A 333 -21.00 2.05 3.44
N CYS A 334 -22.29 1.80 3.56
CA CYS A 334 -22.86 0.49 3.84
C CYS A 334 -23.58 -0.03 2.59
N ARG A 335 -22.86 -0.72 1.69
CA ARG A 335 -23.52 -1.48 0.63
C ARG A 335 -24.00 -2.81 1.20
N HIS A 336 -25.30 -3.09 1.10
CA HIS A 336 -25.84 -4.42 1.34
C HIS A 336 -25.25 -5.40 0.32
N ALA A 337 -24.66 -6.49 0.81
CA ALA A 337 -23.89 -7.48 0.04
C ALA A 337 -24.73 -8.35 -0.93
N HIS A 338 -25.76 -7.82 -1.58
CA HIS A 338 -26.70 -8.64 -2.40
C HIS A 338 -26.82 -8.27 -3.87
N SER A 339 -25.99 -7.38 -4.42
CA SER A 339 -26.07 -7.11 -5.86
C SER A 339 -24.76 -6.65 -6.49
N PHE A 340 -23.86 -7.61 -6.78
CA PHE A 340 -22.94 -7.45 -7.91
C PHE A 340 -23.38 -8.40 -9.00
N PRO A 341 -23.80 -7.93 -10.19
CA PRO A 341 -23.89 -8.78 -11.35
C PRO A 341 -22.50 -9.22 -11.78
N CYS A 342 -22.37 -10.49 -12.16
CA CYS A 342 -21.17 -11.14 -12.69
C CYS A 342 -20.59 -10.44 -13.91
#